data_4411bb1397f31546c0c109fe4d195b76
#
_entry.id   4411bb1397f31546c0c109fe4d195b76
#
_cell.length_a   1.000
_cell.length_b   1.000
_cell.length_c   1.000
_cell.angle_alpha   90.00
_cell.angle_beta   90.00
_cell.angle_gamma   90.00
#
_symmetry.space_group_name_H-M   'P 1'
#
loop_
_entity.id
_entity.type
_entity.pdbx_description
1 polymer ?
#
loop_
_entity_poly.entity_id
_entity_poly.type
_entity_poly.pdbx_seq_one_letter_code
_entity_poly.pdbx_strand_id
1 'polypeptide(L)'
;MTPEEVIVAVLEPIAGLREKVFPAEAIKNVPAPFVFYLQHSEDEEETLDGPTGLMSANFEINCVAPTYAGLTRLVSDVRQALQSMQGATFGDLLIERASVRQASPDLKEKEVNLYRRMLSLAIHYQKEETKHE
;
A
#
# COMPACT_ATOMS: atom_id res chain seq x y z
N MET A 1 -5.61 -14.39 -2.59
CA MET A 1 -4.82 -13.27 -2.07
C MET A 1 -5.55 -11.96 -2.30
N THR A 2 -5.50 -11.04 -1.38
CA THR A 2 -6.14 -9.73 -1.49
C THR A 2 -5.09 -8.65 -1.80
N PRO A 3 -5.50 -7.48 -2.35
CA PRO A 3 -4.56 -6.38 -2.52
C PRO A 3 -3.87 -5.94 -1.22
N GLU A 4 -4.58 -5.97 -0.10
CA GLU A 4 -3.99 -5.65 1.21
C GLU A 4 -2.86 -6.60 1.57
N GLU A 5 -3.06 -7.90 1.35
CA GLU A 5 -2.03 -8.90 1.60
C GLU A 5 -0.80 -8.70 0.72
N VAL A 6 -1.01 -8.27 -0.53
CA VAL A 6 0.10 -7.95 -1.44
C VAL A 6 0.89 -6.75 -0.91
N ILE A 7 0.20 -5.70 -0.45
CA ILE A 7 0.86 -4.52 0.12
C ILE A 7 1.76 -4.93 1.30
N VAL A 8 1.25 -5.72 2.22
CA VAL A 8 2.02 -6.22 3.37
C VAL A 8 3.22 -7.03 2.90
N ALA A 9 3.01 -7.93 1.94
CA ALA A 9 4.06 -8.80 1.43
C ALA A 9 5.22 -8.04 0.78
N VAL A 10 4.94 -6.92 0.08
CA VAL A 10 6.00 -6.15 -0.56
C VAL A 10 6.67 -5.15 0.38
N LEU A 11 6.00 -4.72 1.45
CA LEU A 11 6.54 -3.72 2.38
C LEU A 11 7.32 -4.34 3.54
N GLU A 12 6.94 -5.50 4.04
CA GLU A 12 7.62 -6.11 5.19
C GLU A 12 9.11 -6.39 4.99
N PRO A 13 9.61 -6.74 3.78
CA PRO A 13 11.05 -6.92 3.57
C PRO A 13 11.88 -5.66 3.73
N ILE A 14 11.25 -4.48 3.73
CA ILE A 14 11.98 -3.21 3.93
C ILE A 14 12.59 -3.20 5.33
N ALA A 15 13.84 -2.75 5.43
CA ALA A 15 14.55 -2.69 6.71
C ALA A 15 13.76 -1.87 7.74
N GLY A 16 13.51 -2.48 8.90
CA GLY A 16 12.76 -1.86 9.99
C GLY A 16 11.24 -2.06 9.94
N LEU A 17 10.71 -2.65 8.87
CA LEU A 17 9.27 -2.84 8.72
C LEU A 17 8.76 -4.26 8.96
N ARG A 18 9.63 -5.18 9.36
CA ARG A 18 9.20 -6.54 9.67
C ARG A 18 8.15 -6.52 10.77
N GLU A 19 6.95 -7.05 10.47
CA GLU A 19 5.80 -7.05 11.38
C GLU A 19 5.34 -5.63 11.79
N LYS A 20 5.69 -4.62 10.99
CA LYS A 20 5.33 -3.22 11.26
C LYS A 20 4.56 -2.57 10.12
N VAL A 21 3.81 -3.36 9.37
CA VAL A 21 2.88 -2.90 8.35
C VAL A 21 1.49 -3.33 8.79
N PHE A 22 0.63 -2.35 9.10
CA PHE A 22 -0.66 -2.60 9.77
C PHE A 22 -1.82 -1.95 9.04
N PRO A 23 -3.02 -2.55 9.10
CA PRO A 23 -4.22 -1.76 8.80
C PRO A 23 -4.39 -0.66 9.86
N ALA A 24 -4.94 0.48 9.46
CA ALA A 24 -5.03 1.66 10.33
C ALA A 24 -5.70 1.37 11.67
N GLU A 25 -6.71 0.51 11.68
CA GLU A 25 -7.46 0.16 12.88
C GLU A 25 -6.68 -0.70 13.88
N ALA A 26 -5.59 -1.31 13.46
CA ALA A 26 -4.82 -2.23 14.30
C ALA A 26 -3.61 -1.57 14.98
N ILE A 27 -3.42 -0.26 14.80
CA ILE A 27 -2.27 0.45 15.36
C ILE A 27 -2.49 0.73 16.84
N LYS A 28 -1.63 0.18 17.68
CA LYS A 28 -1.63 0.44 19.12
C LYS A 28 -0.20 0.44 19.63
N ASN A 29 0.28 1.60 20.09
CA ASN A 29 1.56 1.74 20.80
C ASN A 29 2.75 1.07 20.09
N VAL A 30 2.81 1.21 18.76
CA VAL A 30 3.89 0.64 17.98
C VAL A 30 5.03 1.65 17.87
N PRO A 31 6.28 1.25 18.20
CA PRO A 31 7.41 2.15 18.02
C PRO A 31 7.70 2.40 16.52
N ALA A 32 7.99 3.65 16.17
CA ALA A 32 8.39 4.01 14.82
C ALA A 32 9.79 3.46 14.51
N PRO A 33 10.13 3.14 13.24
CA PRO A 33 9.29 3.36 12.07
C PRO A 33 8.20 2.30 11.90
N PHE A 34 7.10 2.70 11.27
CA PHE A 34 6.05 1.76 10.88
C PHE A 34 5.26 2.35 9.72
N VAL A 35 4.47 1.49 9.07
CA VAL A 35 3.57 1.88 7.99
C VAL A 35 2.17 1.38 8.34
N PHE A 36 1.17 2.22 8.12
CA PHE A 36 -0.21 1.77 8.22
C PHE A 36 -0.98 2.16 6.97
N TYR A 37 -1.98 1.37 6.63
CA TYR A 37 -2.73 1.55 5.40
C TYR A 37 -4.23 1.46 5.66
N LEU A 38 -5.00 2.09 4.78
CA LEU A 38 -6.44 1.91 4.73
C LEU A 38 -6.91 1.96 3.27
N GLN A 39 -7.92 1.17 2.98
CA GLN A 39 -8.52 1.13 1.65
C GLN A 39 -9.62 2.17 1.56
N HIS A 40 -9.57 3.02 0.53
CA HIS A 40 -10.58 4.04 0.28
C HIS A 40 -11.69 3.54 -0.63
N SER A 41 -11.35 2.77 -1.65
CA SER A 41 -12.32 2.31 -2.63
C SER A 41 -11.82 1.09 -3.38
N GLU A 42 -12.76 0.32 -3.90
CA GLU A 42 -12.49 -0.79 -4.79
C GLU A 42 -13.66 -0.89 -5.76
N ASP A 43 -13.37 -0.83 -7.05
CA ASP A 43 -14.37 -0.86 -8.10
C ASP A 43 -13.96 -1.84 -9.19
N GLU A 44 -14.95 -2.50 -9.80
CA GLU A 44 -14.73 -3.31 -10.99
C GLU A 44 -15.06 -2.49 -12.22
N GLU A 45 -14.17 -2.51 -13.21
CA GLU A 45 -14.40 -1.83 -14.47
C GLU A 45 -15.49 -2.53 -15.25
N GLU A 46 -16.45 -1.75 -15.77
CA GLU A 46 -17.57 -2.26 -16.56
C GLU A 46 -17.52 -1.72 -17.97
N THR A 47 -17.94 -2.56 -18.92
CA THR A 47 -18.18 -2.17 -20.31
C THR A 47 -19.65 -2.39 -20.64
N LEU A 48 -20.04 -2.06 -21.87
CA LEU A 48 -21.40 -2.32 -22.35
C LEU A 48 -21.75 -3.81 -22.33
N ASP A 49 -20.76 -4.67 -22.36
CA ASP A 49 -20.94 -6.12 -22.30
C ASP A 49 -20.91 -6.69 -20.89
N GLY A 50 -20.78 -5.82 -19.86
CA GLY A 50 -20.77 -6.21 -18.46
C GLY A 50 -19.40 -6.05 -17.79
N PRO A 51 -19.21 -6.68 -16.62
CA PRO A 51 -17.93 -6.58 -15.88
C PRO A 51 -16.76 -7.16 -16.66
N THR A 52 -15.60 -6.50 -16.57
CA THR A 52 -14.38 -6.92 -17.29
C THR A 52 -13.48 -7.84 -16.47
N GLY A 53 -13.71 -7.95 -15.15
CA GLY A 53 -12.79 -8.63 -14.25
C GLY A 53 -11.59 -7.79 -13.85
N LEU A 54 -11.46 -6.60 -14.42
CA LEU A 54 -10.39 -5.67 -14.06
C LEU A 54 -10.84 -4.82 -12.89
N MET A 55 -10.08 -4.90 -11.79
CA MET A 55 -10.38 -4.21 -10.55
C MET A 55 -9.50 -2.98 -10.38
N SER A 56 -10.04 -1.96 -9.72
CA SER A 56 -9.32 -0.76 -9.34
C SER A 56 -9.47 -0.56 -7.84
N ALA A 57 -8.36 -0.46 -7.12
CA ALA A 57 -8.37 -0.25 -5.68
C ALA A 57 -7.50 0.94 -5.32
N ASN A 58 -7.97 1.76 -4.38
CA ASN A 58 -7.25 2.94 -3.90
C ASN A 58 -6.98 2.81 -2.42
N PHE A 59 -5.73 3.02 -2.04
CA PHE A 59 -5.26 2.92 -0.66
C PHE A 59 -4.58 4.19 -0.22
N GLU A 60 -4.70 4.48 1.06
CA GLU A 60 -3.87 5.46 1.72
C GLU A 60 -2.77 4.70 2.46
N ILE A 61 -1.53 5.08 2.19
CA ILE A 61 -0.34 4.46 2.80
C ILE A 61 0.34 5.54 3.64
N ASN A 62 0.42 5.34 4.95
CA ASN A 62 1.03 6.29 5.86
C ASN A 62 2.36 5.77 6.36
N CYS A 63 3.43 6.52 6.10
CA CYS A 63 4.76 6.21 6.57
C CYS A 63 5.05 7.06 7.79
N VAL A 64 5.48 6.45 8.88
CA VAL A 64 5.77 7.13 10.14
C VAL A 64 7.20 6.83 10.57
N ALA A 65 7.97 7.87 10.89
CA ALA A 65 9.36 7.73 11.31
C ALA A 65 9.69 8.70 12.44
N PRO A 66 10.70 8.38 13.29
CA PRO A 66 11.06 9.24 14.41
C PRO A 66 11.87 10.47 14.01
N THR A 67 12.45 10.50 12.81
CA THR A 67 13.20 11.64 12.30
C THR A 67 12.77 11.97 10.88
N TYR A 68 13.01 13.23 10.47
CA TYR A 68 12.67 13.63 9.10
C TYR A 68 13.53 12.89 8.06
N ALA A 69 14.81 12.73 8.33
CA ALA A 69 15.70 11.98 7.44
C ALA A 69 15.27 10.52 7.33
N GLY A 70 14.86 9.92 8.44
CA GLY A 70 14.33 8.56 8.45
C GLY A 70 13.03 8.44 7.67
N LEU A 71 12.15 9.45 7.78
CA LEU A 71 10.90 9.49 7.00
C LEU A 71 11.18 9.53 5.49
N THR A 72 12.08 10.41 5.07
CA THR A 72 12.43 10.54 3.65
C THR A 72 12.96 9.23 3.07
N ARG A 73 13.82 8.55 3.83
CA ARG A 73 14.36 7.25 3.42
C ARG A 73 13.28 6.18 3.38
N LEU A 74 12.45 6.12 4.41
CA LEU A 74 11.35 5.16 4.49
C LEU A 74 10.38 5.32 3.32
N VAL A 75 10.00 6.56 3.02
CA VAL A 75 9.07 6.86 1.91
C VAL A 75 9.69 6.44 0.57
N SER A 76 10.98 6.67 0.37
CA SER A 76 11.67 6.25 -0.85
C SER A 76 11.61 4.73 -1.02
N ASP A 77 11.90 4.00 0.06
CA ASP A 77 11.87 2.53 0.04
C ASP A 77 10.45 2.00 -0.17
N VAL A 78 9.48 2.60 0.50
CA VAL A 78 8.07 2.21 0.37
C VAL A 78 7.58 2.47 -1.05
N ARG A 79 7.86 3.65 -1.60
CA ARG A 79 7.46 3.99 -2.97
C ARG A 79 8.06 3.00 -3.98
N GLN A 80 9.33 2.68 -3.85
CA GLN A 80 9.99 1.73 -4.74
C GLN A 80 9.37 0.34 -4.64
N ALA A 81 9.12 -0.13 -3.42
CA ALA A 81 8.50 -1.43 -3.21
C ALA A 81 7.08 -1.50 -3.80
N LEU A 82 6.27 -0.46 -3.58
CA LEU A 82 4.91 -0.42 -4.13
C LEU A 82 4.91 -0.35 -5.66
N GLN A 83 5.80 0.43 -6.25
CA GLN A 83 5.92 0.52 -7.71
C GLN A 83 6.38 -0.79 -8.33
N SER A 84 7.17 -1.58 -7.60
CA SER A 84 7.65 -2.87 -8.10
C SER A 84 6.54 -3.92 -8.27
N MET A 85 5.36 -3.67 -7.70
CA MET A 85 4.21 -4.56 -7.88
C MET A 85 3.70 -4.58 -9.32
N GLN A 86 3.93 -3.49 -10.07
CA GLN A 86 3.41 -3.38 -11.43
C GLN A 86 3.99 -4.47 -12.33
N GLY A 87 3.10 -5.21 -12.99
CA GLY A 87 3.45 -6.32 -13.85
C GLY A 87 3.73 -7.64 -13.14
N ALA A 88 3.65 -7.66 -11.81
CA ALA A 88 3.94 -8.87 -11.04
C ALA A 88 2.65 -9.61 -10.67
N THR A 89 2.78 -10.93 -10.48
CA THR A 89 1.68 -11.79 -10.05
C THR A 89 1.93 -12.24 -8.61
N PHE A 90 0.92 -12.08 -7.77
CA PHE A 90 0.96 -12.48 -6.36
C PHE A 90 -0.19 -13.47 -6.12
N GLY A 91 0.14 -14.77 -6.04
CA GLY A 91 -0.88 -15.78 -5.95
C GLY A 91 -1.79 -15.76 -7.18
N ASP A 92 -3.06 -15.45 -6.99
CA ASP A 92 -4.08 -15.34 -8.05
C ASP A 92 -4.29 -13.91 -8.55
N LEU A 93 -3.50 -12.94 -8.07
CA LEU A 93 -3.61 -11.54 -8.46
C LEU A 93 -2.49 -11.13 -9.41
N LEU A 94 -2.85 -10.62 -10.57
CA LEU A 94 -1.93 -9.95 -11.48
C LEU A 94 -2.10 -8.44 -11.29
N ILE A 95 -1.04 -7.77 -10.85
CA ILE A 95 -1.04 -6.32 -10.68
C ILE A 95 -0.63 -5.69 -12.01
N GLU A 96 -1.59 -5.15 -12.75
CA GLU A 96 -1.30 -4.54 -14.04
C GLU A 96 -0.69 -3.15 -13.91
N ARG A 97 -1.13 -2.39 -12.92
CA ARG A 97 -0.66 -1.03 -12.69
C ARG A 97 -0.62 -0.71 -11.21
N ALA A 98 0.44 -0.05 -10.79
CA ALA A 98 0.59 0.49 -9.43
C ALA A 98 1.13 1.91 -9.52
N SER A 99 0.35 2.89 -9.08
CA SER A 99 0.73 4.30 -9.10
C SER A 99 0.78 4.84 -7.68
N VAL A 100 1.86 5.52 -7.34
CA VAL A 100 2.06 6.09 -6.01
C VAL A 100 2.32 7.58 -6.13
N ARG A 101 1.63 8.38 -5.32
CA ARG A 101 1.90 9.81 -5.24
C ARG A 101 1.70 10.30 -3.81
N GLN A 102 2.33 11.43 -3.47
CA GLN A 102 2.16 12.03 -2.15
C GLN A 102 0.77 12.67 -2.07
N ALA A 103 0.02 12.29 -1.05
CA ALA A 103 -1.36 12.72 -0.89
C ALA A 103 -1.51 13.97 -0.02
N SER A 104 -0.51 14.30 0.80
CA SER A 104 -0.54 15.44 1.72
C SER A 104 0.85 15.98 1.96
N PRO A 105 0.98 17.22 2.49
CA PRO A 105 2.27 17.68 3.02
C PRO A 105 2.74 16.77 4.16
N ASP A 106 4.02 16.86 4.49
CA ASP A 106 4.56 16.15 5.63
C ASP A 106 3.93 16.66 6.92
N LEU A 107 3.57 15.75 7.80
CA LEU A 107 2.95 16.05 9.07
C LEU A 107 3.91 15.71 10.21
N LYS A 108 3.98 16.59 11.20
CA LYS A 108 4.73 16.33 12.41
C LYS A 108 3.75 16.20 13.57
N GLU A 109 3.74 15.03 14.19
CA GLU A 109 2.94 14.78 15.39
C GLU A 109 3.71 15.29 16.60
N LYS A 110 3.43 16.51 17.02
CA LYS A 110 4.21 17.21 18.05
C LYS A 110 4.22 16.51 19.41
N GLU A 111 3.11 15.89 19.80
CA GLU A 111 2.97 15.23 21.09
C GLU A 111 3.86 14.00 21.26
N VAL A 112 4.09 13.26 20.17
CA VAL A 112 4.88 12.05 20.17
C VAL A 112 6.20 12.19 19.39
N ASN A 113 6.44 13.38 18.86
CA ASN A 113 7.66 13.72 18.11
C ASN A 113 7.91 12.77 16.93
N LEU A 114 6.87 12.48 16.16
CA LEU A 114 6.94 11.62 15.00
C LEU A 114 6.64 12.41 13.72
N TYR A 115 7.22 11.98 12.62
CA TYR A 115 6.96 12.53 11.29
C TYR A 115 6.15 11.53 10.47
N ARG A 116 5.19 12.04 9.73
CA ARG A 116 4.31 11.20 8.92
C ARG A 116 4.17 11.77 7.51
N ARG A 117 4.20 10.89 6.52
CA ARG A 117 3.88 11.24 5.13
C ARG A 117 2.82 10.28 4.62
N MET A 118 1.80 10.85 4.01
CA MET A 118 0.69 10.11 3.45
C MET A 118 0.88 9.97 1.93
N LEU A 119 0.81 8.72 1.46
CA LEU A 119 0.89 8.39 0.04
C LEU A 119 -0.45 7.85 -0.42
N SER A 120 -0.81 8.15 -1.66
CA SER A 120 -1.98 7.57 -2.31
C SER A 120 -1.49 6.50 -3.28
N LEU A 121 -2.01 5.29 -3.12
CA LEU A 121 -1.68 4.16 -3.98
C LEU A 121 -2.91 3.76 -4.77
N ALA A 122 -2.80 3.74 -6.09
CA ALA A 122 -3.84 3.25 -6.98
C ALA A 122 -3.34 1.97 -7.65
N ILE A 123 -4.09 0.89 -7.49
CA ILE A 123 -3.76 -0.42 -8.05
C ILE A 123 -4.84 -0.83 -9.04
N HIS A 124 -4.42 -1.28 -10.23
CA HIS A 124 -5.29 -1.95 -11.18
C HIS A 124 -4.84 -3.40 -11.26
N TYR A 125 -5.74 -4.33 -11.01
CA TYR A 125 -5.39 -5.73 -10.93
C TYR A 125 -6.48 -6.63 -11.51
N GLN A 126 -6.07 -7.84 -11.89
CA GLN A 126 -6.98 -8.90 -12.32
C GLN A 126 -6.82 -10.08 -11.40
N LYS A 127 -7.94 -10.67 -11.05
CA LYS A 127 -7.93 -11.93 -10.33
C LYS A 127 -8.00 -13.06 -11.36
N GLU A 128 -6.99 -13.93 -11.36
CA GLU A 128 -7.01 -15.07 -12.25
C GLU A 128 -8.03 -16.08 -11.77
N GLU A 129 -9.01 -16.37 -12.62
CA GLU A 129 -9.97 -17.41 -12.33
C GLU A 129 -9.30 -18.76 -12.46
N THR A 130 -9.37 -19.56 -11.40
CA THR A 130 -9.02 -20.95 -11.50
C THR A 130 -10.13 -21.62 -12.30
N LYS A 131 -9.82 -22.03 -13.52
CA LYS A 131 -10.78 -22.79 -14.30
C LYS A 131 -10.91 -24.17 -13.71
N HIS A 132 -12.05 -24.40 -13.10
CA HIS A 132 -12.42 -25.76 -12.70
C HIS A 132 -13.09 -26.39 -13.90
N GLU A 133 -12.45 -27.37 -14.45
CA GLU A 133 -13.07 -28.23 -15.42
C GLU A 133 -13.68 -29.43 -14.71
#